data_089ffe336f3ff7a62d3516ae1163fa9e
#
_entry.id   089ffe336f3ff7a62d3516ae1163fa9e
#
_cell.length_a   1.000
_cell.length_b   1.000
_cell.length_c   1.000
_cell.angle_alpha   90.00
_cell.angle_beta   90.00
_cell.angle_gamma   90.00
#
_symmetry.space_group_name_H-M   'P 1'
#
loop_
_entity.id
_entity.type
_entity.pdbx_description
1 polymer ?
#
loop_
_entity_poly.entity_id
_entity_poly.type
_entity_poly.pdbx_seq_one_letter_code
_entity_poly.pdbx_strand_id
1 'polypeptide(L)'
;MNRSDQEAYLMLPIINELKQLGGQSTSKELKRNVVADDKLIQENVLTSFKKSLSTGRKYLPFNFPFNFAITNLVMAGMLERPKKGTLKLTKKARDFHGTGKELSDQVYEISLPEWYTRSEKNKKEKIALHQIKEVNKSELDIDDGLEEDN
;
A
#
# COMPACT_ATOMS: atom_id res chain seq x y z
N MET A 1 16.48 -5.42 -4.18
CA MET A 1 15.46 -5.38 -3.12
C MET A 1 14.22 -6.15 -3.59
N ASN A 2 13.81 -7.15 -2.83
CA ASN A 2 12.63 -7.91 -3.21
C ASN A 2 11.36 -7.13 -2.85
N ARG A 3 10.19 -7.70 -3.20
CA ARG A 3 8.92 -6.99 -3.00
C ARG A 3 8.64 -6.67 -1.53
N SER A 4 8.91 -7.62 -0.65
CA SER A 4 8.69 -7.41 0.79
C SER A 4 9.59 -6.31 1.34
N ASP A 5 10.83 -6.28 0.90
CA ASP A 5 11.77 -5.24 1.32
C ASP A 5 11.36 -3.88 0.80
N GLN A 6 10.84 -3.81 -0.43
CA GLN A 6 10.35 -2.56 -0.99
C GLN A 6 9.14 -2.05 -0.21
N GLU A 7 8.23 -2.96 0.13
CA GLU A 7 7.06 -2.61 0.91
C GLU A 7 7.46 -2.01 2.25
N ALA A 8 8.36 -2.68 2.98
CA ALA A 8 8.82 -2.19 4.27
C ALA A 8 9.54 -0.84 4.13
N TYR A 9 10.38 -0.73 3.10
CA TYR A 9 11.13 0.49 2.88
C TYR A 9 10.23 1.70 2.61
N LEU A 10 9.15 1.49 1.87
CA LEU A 10 8.25 2.58 1.48
C LEU A 10 7.46 3.18 2.64
N MET A 11 7.34 2.47 3.74
CA MET A 11 6.50 2.93 4.86
C MET A 11 6.94 4.29 5.40
N LEU A 12 8.22 4.47 5.68
CA LEU A 12 8.69 5.72 6.22
C LEU A 12 8.61 6.88 5.22
N PRO A 13 9.04 6.71 3.96
CA PRO A 13 8.83 7.76 2.95
C PRO A 13 7.37 8.19 2.81
N ILE A 14 6.44 7.24 2.88
CA ILE A 14 5.01 7.56 2.80
C ILE A 14 4.60 8.45 3.96
N ILE A 15 4.98 8.09 5.18
CA ILE A 15 4.65 8.89 6.37
C ILE A 15 5.27 10.29 6.27
N ASN A 16 6.55 10.35 5.89
CA ASN A 16 7.25 11.62 5.81
C ASN A 16 6.66 12.53 4.74
N GLU A 17 6.30 11.96 3.60
CA GLU A 17 5.72 12.73 2.52
C GLU A 17 4.35 13.29 2.91
N LEU A 18 3.54 12.49 3.61
CA LEU A 18 2.26 12.96 4.09
C LEU A 18 2.41 14.10 5.10
N LYS A 19 3.45 14.03 5.94
CA LYS A 19 3.73 15.14 6.85
C LYS A 19 4.00 16.43 6.08
N GLN A 20 4.78 16.33 5.00
CA GLN A 20 5.07 17.50 4.18
C GLN A 20 3.85 18.03 3.45
N LEU A 21 2.91 17.16 3.12
CA LEU A 21 1.69 17.54 2.42
C LEU A 21 0.58 17.99 3.36
N GLY A 22 0.89 18.22 4.63
CA GLY A 22 -0.08 18.71 5.61
C GLY A 22 -0.90 17.62 6.27
N GLY A 23 -0.51 16.36 6.10
CA GLY A 23 -1.14 15.24 6.78
C GLY A 23 -2.20 14.51 5.99
N GLN A 24 -2.53 14.98 4.81
CA GLN A 24 -3.56 14.36 3.98
C GLN A 24 -3.26 14.58 2.50
N SER A 25 -3.53 13.58 1.67
CA SER A 25 -3.31 13.67 0.23
C SER A 25 -4.08 12.56 -0.48
N THR A 26 -4.20 12.68 -1.80
CA THR A 26 -4.64 11.55 -2.61
C THR A 26 -3.50 10.54 -2.70
N SER A 27 -3.85 9.26 -2.88
CA SER A 27 -2.81 8.24 -3.03
C SER A 27 -1.98 8.48 -4.29
N LYS A 28 -2.59 9.01 -5.32
CA LYS A 28 -1.92 9.32 -6.58
C LYS A 28 -0.85 10.40 -6.41
N GLU A 29 -1.20 11.48 -5.74
CA GLU A 29 -0.25 12.56 -5.49
C GLU A 29 0.87 12.09 -4.55
N LEU A 30 0.49 11.36 -3.52
CA LEU A 30 1.44 10.81 -2.56
C LEU A 30 2.47 9.92 -3.26
N LYS A 31 2.00 9.01 -4.13
CA LYS A 31 2.88 8.10 -4.86
C LYS A 31 3.87 8.89 -5.72
N ARG A 32 3.39 9.87 -6.44
CA ARG A 32 4.25 10.72 -7.26
C ARG A 32 5.33 11.41 -6.46
N ASN A 33 4.93 11.98 -5.32
CA ASN A 33 5.87 12.73 -4.49
C ASN A 33 6.87 11.82 -3.80
N VAL A 34 6.45 10.63 -3.37
CA VAL A 34 7.38 9.66 -2.77
C VAL A 34 8.45 9.28 -3.79
N VAL A 35 8.06 9.01 -5.02
CA VAL A 35 9.02 8.64 -6.06
C VAL A 35 9.94 9.82 -6.40
N ALA A 36 9.40 11.01 -6.49
CA ALA A 36 10.18 12.20 -6.84
C ALA A 36 11.22 12.54 -5.78
N ASP A 37 10.88 12.35 -4.51
CA ASP A 37 11.74 12.78 -3.41
C ASP A 37 12.69 11.72 -2.90
N ASP A 38 12.49 10.46 -3.23
CA ASP A 38 13.31 9.38 -2.72
C ASP A 38 14.35 8.95 -3.74
N LYS A 39 15.62 9.12 -3.38
CA LYS A 39 16.73 8.84 -4.30
C LYS A 39 16.99 7.37 -4.56
N LEU A 40 16.47 6.50 -3.70
CA LEU A 40 16.66 5.06 -3.86
C LEU A 40 15.61 4.44 -4.77
N ILE A 41 14.56 5.18 -5.08
CA ILE A 41 13.52 4.72 -5.98
C ILE A 41 13.83 5.23 -7.38
N GLN A 42 13.82 4.32 -8.36
CA GLN A 42 14.09 4.71 -9.74
C GLN A 42 12.94 5.55 -10.28
N GLU A 43 13.27 6.62 -10.99
CA GLU A 43 12.26 7.53 -11.53
C GLU A 43 11.26 6.84 -12.45
N ASN A 44 11.73 5.84 -13.18
CA ASN A 44 10.88 5.20 -14.19
C ASN A 44 9.86 4.22 -13.60
N VAL A 45 9.81 4.04 -12.27
CA VAL A 45 8.82 3.13 -11.69
C VAL A 45 7.38 3.57 -11.97
N LEU A 46 7.17 4.87 -12.23
CA LEU A 46 5.83 5.38 -12.53
C LEU A 46 5.45 5.22 -14.00
N THR A 47 6.38 4.84 -14.86
CA THR A 47 6.12 4.69 -16.30
C THR A 47 6.46 3.31 -16.81
N SER A 48 7.00 2.43 -15.98
CA SER A 48 7.42 1.10 -16.41
C SER A 48 6.26 0.11 -16.29
N PHE A 49 5.33 0.21 -17.20
CA PHE A 49 4.17 -0.67 -17.23
C PHE A 49 4.54 -2.04 -17.76
N LYS A 50 3.84 -3.06 -17.28
CA LYS A 50 3.93 -4.41 -17.77
C LYS A 50 2.56 -4.90 -18.17
N LYS A 51 2.52 -5.97 -18.97
CA LYS A 51 1.28 -6.54 -19.42
C LYS A 51 1.00 -7.81 -18.65
N SER A 52 -0.20 -7.94 -18.12
CA SER A 52 -0.61 -9.13 -17.40
C SER A 52 -0.78 -10.29 -18.37
N LEU A 53 -0.19 -11.44 -18.05
CA LEU A 53 -0.31 -12.63 -18.87
C LEU A 53 -1.72 -13.20 -18.82
N SER A 54 -2.43 -12.99 -17.73
CA SER A 54 -3.77 -13.57 -17.58
C SER A 54 -4.87 -12.69 -18.18
N THR A 55 -4.74 -11.36 -18.08
CA THR A 55 -5.79 -10.46 -18.54
C THR A 55 -5.44 -9.66 -19.78
N GLY A 56 -4.16 -9.56 -20.11
CA GLY A 56 -3.70 -8.74 -21.22
C GLY A 56 -3.69 -7.25 -20.91
N ARG A 57 -4.07 -6.85 -19.72
CA ARG A 57 -4.13 -5.44 -19.33
C ARG A 57 -2.77 -4.97 -18.83
N LYS A 58 -2.50 -3.69 -19.06
CA LYS A 58 -1.28 -3.07 -18.55
C LYS A 58 -1.43 -2.81 -17.05
N TYR A 59 -0.34 -2.95 -16.33
CA TYR A 59 -0.30 -2.62 -14.91
C TYR A 59 1.06 -2.06 -14.55
N LEU A 60 1.11 -1.34 -13.44
CA LEU A 60 2.32 -0.71 -12.94
C LEU A 60 2.83 -1.55 -11.75
N PRO A 61 3.92 -2.32 -11.93
CA PRO A 61 4.41 -3.18 -10.85
C PRO A 61 4.67 -2.46 -9.52
N PHE A 62 5.08 -1.20 -9.59
CA PHE A 62 5.34 -0.42 -8.39
C PHE A 62 4.11 -0.26 -7.49
N ASN A 63 2.92 -0.34 -8.08
CA ASN A 63 1.70 -0.20 -7.29
C ASN A 63 1.54 -1.31 -6.24
N PHE A 64 2.09 -2.50 -6.49
CA PHE A 64 1.95 -3.59 -5.53
C PHE A 64 2.66 -3.29 -4.20
N PRO A 65 3.98 -3.05 -4.16
CA PRO A 65 4.62 -2.73 -2.89
C PRO A 65 4.10 -1.44 -2.28
N PHE A 66 3.76 -0.46 -3.12
CA PHE A 66 3.24 0.82 -2.63
C PHE A 66 1.89 0.63 -1.93
N ASN A 67 0.97 -0.06 -2.58
CA ASN A 67 -0.37 -0.24 -2.01
C ASN A 67 -0.37 -1.19 -0.82
N PHE A 68 0.49 -2.20 -0.83
CA PHE A 68 0.63 -3.07 0.34
C PHE A 68 1.23 -2.31 1.52
N ALA A 69 2.18 -1.42 1.28
CA ALA A 69 2.71 -0.58 2.34
C ALA A 69 1.60 0.27 2.96
N ILE A 70 0.78 0.88 2.13
CA ILE A 70 -0.35 1.68 2.61
C ILE A 70 -1.32 0.83 3.41
N THR A 71 -1.67 -0.35 2.90
CA THR A 71 -2.62 -1.22 3.60
C THR A 71 -2.09 -1.64 4.97
N ASN A 72 -0.82 -2.00 5.05
CA ASN A 72 -0.21 -2.33 6.33
C ASN A 72 -0.21 -1.14 7.29
N LEU A 73 0.07 0.05 6.79
CA LEU A 73 0.04 1.25 7.61
C LEU A 73 -1.37 1.55 8.12
N VAL A 74 -2.39 1.33 7.31
CA VAL A 74 -3.77 1.49 7.73
C VAL A 74 -4.11 0.47 8.82
N MET A 75 -3.75 -0.79 8.62
CA MET A 75 -3.98 -1.84 9.62
C MET A 75 -3.34 -1.52 10.95
N ALA A 76 -2.16 -0.93 10.91
CA ALA A 76 -1.41 -0.59 12.12
C ALA A 76 -1.87 0.71 12.77
N GLY A 77 -2.85 1.39 12.18
CA GLY A 77 -3.35 2.63 12.74
C GLY A 77 -2.51 3.86 12.47
N MET A 78 -1.61 3.77 11.49
CA MET A 78 -0.77 4.91 11.08
C MET A 78 -1.45 5.79 10.05
N LEU A 79 -2.32 5.22 9.24
CA LEU A 79 -3.06 5.95 8.21
C LEU A 79 -4.54 5.67 8.30
N GLU A 80 -5.31 6.63 7.81
CA GLU A 80 -6.76 6.49 7.63
C GLU A 80 -7.11 6.73 6.18
N ARG A 81 -8.21 6.14 5.73
CA ARG A 81 -8.79 6.40 4.41
C ARG A 81 -10.11 7.13 4.59
N PRO A 82 -10.10 8.48 4.67
CA PRO A 82 -11.35 9.22 4.89
C PRO A 82 -12.38 9.00 3.78
N LYS A 83 -11.88 8.82 2.56
CA LYS A 83 -12.70 8.46 1.41
C LYS A 83 -11.80 7.74 0.40
N LYS A 84 -12.42 7.13 -0.60
CA LYS A 84 -11.70 6.39 -1.62
C LYS A 84 -10.62 7.27 -2.27
N GLY A 85 -9.41 6.73 -2.35
CA GLY A 85 -8.30 7.42 -2.99
C GLY A 85 -7.62 8.49 -2.15
N THR A 86 -8.04 8.67 -0.92
CA THR A 86 -7.46 9.69 -0.03
C THR A 86 -6.84 9.03 1.19
N LEU A 87 -5.72 9.57 1.64
CA LEU A 87 -4.99 9.06 2.80
C LEU A 87 -4.71 10.18 3.78
N LYS A 88 -4.82 9.86 5.06
CA LYS A 88 -4.62 10.85 6.13
C LYS A 88 -3.78 10.25 7.24
N LEU A 89 -2.83 11.02 7.76
CA LEU A 89 -2.03 10.61 8.91
C LEU A 89 -2.88 10.59 10.17
N THR A 90 -2.67 9.56 10.99
CA THR A 90 -3.26 9.52 12.32
C THR A 90 -2.29 10.22 13.29
N LYS A 91 -2.77 10.47 14.52
CA LYS A 91 -1.91 11.01 15.56
C LYS A 91 -0.72 10.08 15.82
N LYS A 92 -0.96 8.77 15.82
CA LYS A 92 0.08 7.78 16.02
C LYS A 92 1.22 7.96 15.03
N ALA A 93 0.88 8.18 13.76
CA ALA A 93 1.89 8.40 12.72
C ALA A 93 2.59 9.73 12.88
N ARG A 94 1.86 10.78 13.23
CA ARG A 94 2.47 12.08 13.44
C ARG A 94 3.46 12.08 14.59
N ASP A 95 3.18 11.29 15.60
CA ASP A 95 4.04 11.20 16.78
C ASP A 95 5.21 10.23 16.62
N PHE A 96 5.23 9.48 15.53
CA PHE A 96 6.32 8.54 15.29
C PHE A 96 7.60 9.28 14.88
N HIS A 97 8.69 8.98 15.58
CA HIS A 97 10.01 9.53 15.29
C HIS A 97 11.03 8.40 15.40
N GLY A 98 11.25 7.69 14.33
CA GLY A 98 12.18 6.57 14.36
C GLY A 98 12.69 6.26 12.97
N THR A 99 13.42 5.16 12.87
CA THR A 99 13.95 4.72 11.58
C THR A 99 12.91 3.96 10.78
N GLY A 100 13.20 3.76 9.51
CA GLY A 100 12.33 2.95 8.65
C GLY A 100 12.16 1.53 9.17
N LYS A 101 13.25 0.95 9.71
CA LYS A 101 13.18 -0.40 10.26
C LYS A 101 12.29 -0.43 11.51
N GLU A 102 12.43 0.55 12.38
CA GLU A 102 11.60 0.62 13.58
C GLU A 102 10.12 0.75 13.19
N LEU A 103 9.84 1.57 12.19
CA LEU A 103 8.48 1.75 11.73
C LEU A 103 7.91 0.44 11.15
N SER A 104 8.64 -0.19 10.24
CA SER A 104 8.15 -1.41 9.63
C SER A 104 8.00 -2.54 10.64
N ASP A 105 8.91 -2.64 11.61
CA ASP A 105 8.79 -3.64 12.67
C ASP A 105 7.52 -3.43 13.49
N GLN A 106 7.24 -2.19 13.90
CA GLN A 106 6.01 -1.88 14.63
C GLN A 106 4.76 -2.15 13.80
N VAL A 107 4.79 -1.77 12.53
CA VAL A 107 3.65 -1.96 11.66
C VAL A 107 3.36 -3.44 11.47
N TYR A 108 4.39 -4.23 11.16
CA TYR A 108 4.19 -5.66 10.92
C TYR A 108 3.76 -6.41 12.18
N GLU A 109 4.18 -5.97 13.34
CA GLU A 109 3.74 -6.57 14.59
C GLU A 109 2.21 -6.57 14.70
N ILE A 110 1.58 -5.51 14.17
CA ILE A 110 0.13 -5.37 14.18
C ILE A 110 -0.50 -5.96 12.92
N SER A 111 0.08 -5.68 11.76
CA SER A 111 -0.55 -6.03 10.49
C SER A 111 -0.44 -7.51 10.13
N LEU A 112 0.66 -8.19 10.47
CA LEU A 112 0.81 -9.59 10.11
C LEU A 112 -0.26 -10.49 10.73
N PRO A 113 -0.59 -10.35 12.02
CA PRO A 113 -1.71 -11.11 12.58
C PRO A 113 -3.03 -10.82 11.86
N GLU A 114 -3.25 -9.58 11.46
CA GLU A 114 -4.45 -9.19 10.72
C GLU A 114 -4.49 -9.88 9.36
N TRP A 115 -3.37 -9.88 8.63
CA TRP A 115 -3.27 -10.58 7.35
C TRP A 115 -3.53 -12.07 7.51
N TYR A 116 -2.97 -12.66 8.56
CA TYR A 116 -3.19 -14.08 8.82
C TYR A 116 -4.68 -14.37 9.05
N THR A 117 -5.34 -13.54 9.86
CA THR A 117 -6.77 -13.68 10.13
C THR A 117 -7.58 -13.57 8.85
N ARG A 118 -7.27 -12.58 8.00
CA ARG A 118 -7.95 -12.42 6.72
C ARG A 118 -7.74 -13.63 5.82
N SER A 119 -6.52 -14.14 5.77
CA SER A 119 -6.17 -15.29 4.95
C SER A 119 -6.96 -16.53 5.37
N GLU A 120 -7.04 -16.78 6.68
CA GLU A 120 -7.79 -17.92 7.19
C GLU A 120 -9.29 -17.78 6.92
N LYS A 121 -9.82 -16.59 7.13
CA LYS A 121 -11.22 -16.32 6.81
C LYS A 121 -11.49 -16.52 5.34
N ASN A 122 -10.63 -16.02 4.47
CA ASN A 122 -10.81 -16.14 3.04
C ASN A 122 -10.75 -17.59 2.59
N LYS A 123 -9.88 -18.40 3.18
CA LYS A 123 -9.83 -19.83 2.88
C LYS A 123 -11.14 -20.52 3.21
N LYS A 124 -11.69 -20.23 4.39
CA LYS A 124 -12.95 -20.82 4.82
C LYS A 124 -14.10 -20.41 3.90
N GLU A 125 -14.17 -19.14 3.56
CA GLU A 125 -15.20 -18.63 2.69
C GLU A 125 -15.06 -19.18 1.28
N LYS A 126 -13.83 -19.35 0.81
CA LYS A 126 -13.56 -19.90 -0.51
C LYS A 126 -13.99 -21.35 -0.62
N ILE A 127 -13.82 -22.10 0.45
CA ILE A 127 -14.28 -23.49 0.50
C ILE A 127 -15.80 -23.53 0.46
N ALA A 128 -16.45 -22.63 1.17
CA ALA A 128 -17.91 -22.58 1.25
C ALA A 128 -18.56 -21.93 0.02
N LEU A 129 -17.96 -20.86 -0.49
CA LEU A 129 -18.55 -20.05 -1.55
C LEU A 129 -17.46 -19.70 -2.56
N HIS A 130 -17.50 -20.31 -3.71
CA HIS A 130 -16.47 -20.14 -4.73
C HIS A 130 -16.24 -18.69 -5.18
N GLN A 131 -17.23 -17.84 -5.11
CA GLN A 131 -17.13 -16.48 -5.61
C GLN A 131 -16.36 -15.55 -4.69
N ILE A 132 -15.94 -16.00 -3.55
CA ILE A 132 -15.20 -15.17 -2.59
C ILE A 132 -13.85 -14.68 -3.18
N LYS A 133 -13.34 -15.38 -4.15
CA LYS A 133 -12.11 -14.95 -4.85
C LYS A 133 -12.24 -13.54 -5.40
N GLU A 134 -13.41 -13.20 -5.91
CA GLU A 134 -13.63 -11.90 -6.52
C GLU A 134 -13.51 -10.78 -5.49
N VAL A 135 -14.05 -11.04 -4.31
CA VAL A 135 -14.00 -10.06 -3.23
C VAL A 135 -12.56 -9.80 -2.80
N ASN A 136 -11.78 -10.85 -2.64
CA ASN A 136 -10.38 -10.71 -2.23
C ASN A 136 -9.58 -9.92 -3.23
N LYS A 137 -9.79 -10.20 -4.49
CA LYS A 137 -9.13 -9.51 -5.57
C LYS A 137 -9.51 -8.04 -5.58
N SER A 138 -10.77 -7.78 -5.39
CA SER A 138 -11.30 -6.43 -5.34
C SER A 138 -10.67 -5.62 -4.22
N GLU A 139 -10.50 -6.23 -3.08
CA GLU A 139 -9.90 -5.59 -1.93
C GLU A 139 -8.46 -5.15 -2.18
N LEU A 140 -7.69 -5.97 -2.89
CA LEU A 140 -6.31 -5.65 -3.23
C LEU A 140 -6.20 -4.62 -4.34
N ASP A 141 -7.19 -4.52 -5.19
CA ASP A 141 -7.17 -3.64 -6.35
C ASP A 141 -7.71 -2.25 -6.07
N ILE A 142 -8.20 -2.00 -4.88
CA ILE A 142 -8.87 -0.75 -4.55
C ILE A 142 -8.13 0.48 -5.05
N ASP A 143 -6.84 0.54 -4.84
CA ASP A 143 -6.09 1.72 -5.22
C ASP A 143 -5.60 1.68 -6.64
N ASP A 144 -5.38 0.50 -7.17
CA ASP A 144 -4.81 0.35 -8.50
C ASP A 144 -5.78 0.62 -9.60
N GLY A 145 -6.95 0.04 -9.48
CA GLY A 145 -7.91 0.09 -10.54
C GLY A 145 -8.26 1.49 -10.94
N LEU A 146 -8.09 2.39 -10.05
CA LEU A 146 -8.45 3.76 -10.30
C LEU A 146 -7.40 4.53 -11.02
N GLU A 147 -6.16 4.20 -10.77
CA GLU A 147 -5.09 5.02 -11.26
C GLU A 147 -4.60 4.58 -12.59
N GLU A 148 -4.53 3.30 -12.78
CA GLU A 148 -3.96 2.75 -13.98
C GLU A 148 -4.83 2.95 -15.19
N ASP A 149 -6.10 2.95 -14.96
CA ASP A 149 -7.05 3.00 -16.07
C ASP A 149 -7.24 4.39 -16.64
N ASN A 150 -6.56 5.34 -16.06
CA ASN A 150 -6.68 6.72 -16.53
C ASN A 150 -5.52 7.16 -17.44
#